data_62b329961310890a3b1faa229083bf68
#
_entry.id   62b329961310890a3b1faa229083bf68
#
_cell.length_a   1.000
_cell.length_b   1.000
_cell.length_c   1.000
_cell.angle_alpha   90.00
_cell.angle_beta   90.00
_cell.angle_gamma   90.00
#
_symmetry.space_group_name_H-M   'P 1'
#
loop_
_entity.id
_entity.type
_entity.pdbx_description
1 polymer ?
#
loop_
_entity_poly.entity_id
_entity_poly.type
_entity_poly.pdbx_seq_one_letter_code
_entity_poly.pdbx_strand_id
1 'polypeptide(L)'
;WEIPYGDEKFSVRRIATDDYLDDFFFDQSYRHMIGAARDGKKGLVIDLDSGKKIAVLDLPGMPHLGSGITWTWQGRRVMATPNLKEGVVSIIDMKDWKTLRQIRTPGPGFFMRSHENSRYAWVDSMMSREHKDTLTVIDKETLEIVAQLKPVPGKTLAHIEFTKDGKYALASLWEMDGALIVFDAATLKEVKRIPAKRPVGKYNVWNKIT
;
A
#
# COMPACT_ATOMS: atom_id res chain seq x y z
N TRP A 1 12.11 -9.21 16.17
CA TRP A 1 13.34 -8.70 16.78
C TRP A 1 13.51 -7.24 16.38
N GLU A 2 13.84 -6.42 17.33
CA GLU A 2 14.19 -5.02 17.13
C GLU A 2 15.70 -4.86 17.30
N ILE A 3 16.34 -4.23 16.33
CA ILE A 3 17.78 -3.95 16.34
C ILE A 3 17.95 -2.47 16.03
N PRO A 4 18.33 -1.63 17.03
CA PRO A 4 18.54 -0.21 16.80
C PRO A 4 19.70 0.02 15.81
N TYR A 5 19.44 0.72 14.72
CA TYR A 5 20.44 0.96 13.67
C TYR A 5 21.61 1.86 14.12
N GLY A 6 21.41 2.66 15.18
CA GLY A 6 22.44 3.49 15.77
C GLY A 6 23.29 2.79 16.87
N ASP A 7 23.01 1.53 17.16
CA ASP A 7 23.77 0.74 18.14
C ASP A 7 24.88 -0.04 17.44
N GLU A 8 26.13 0.34 17.67
CA GLU A 8 27.31 -0.34 17.11
C GLU A 8 27.42 -1.82 17.53
N LYS A 9 26.79 -2.21 18.63
CA LYS A 9 26.77 -3.59 19.14
C LYS A 9 25.63 -4.42 18.54
N PHE A 10 24.73 -3.81 17.75
CA PHE A 10 23.56 -4.47 17.20
C PHE A 10 22.75 -5.23 18.26
N SER A 11 22.53 -4.60 19.40
CA SER A 11 21.79 -5.21 20.50
C SER A 11 20.40 -5.63 20.05
N VAL A 12 20.02 -6.87 20.37
CA VAL A 12 18.75 -7.46 19.94
C VAL A 12 17.75 -7.42 21.07
N ARG A 13 16.63 -6.75 20.86
CA ARG A 13 15.45 -6.84 21.72
C ARG A 13 14.43 -7.77 21.07
N ARG A 14 13.95 -8.75 21.83
CA ARG A 14 12.87 -9.63 21.39
C ARG A 14 11.54 -9.10 21.89
N ILE A 15 10.61 -8.93 20.99
CA ILE A 15 9.21 -8.62 21.27
C ILE A 15 8.40 -9.84 20.87
N ALA A 16 7.73 -10.47 21.85
CA ALA A 16 6.87 -11.61 21.58
C ALA A 16 5.55 -11.14 20.97
N THR A 17 5.07 -11.89 19.98
CA THR A 17 3.78 -11.68 19.34
C THR A 17 2.96 -12.95 19.40
N ASP A 18 1.62 -12.83 19.45
CA ASP A 18 0.71 -13.98 19.55
C ASP A 18 0.69 -14.80 18.25
N ASP A 19 0.99 -14.15 17.12
CA ASP A 19 0.98 -14.75 15.80
C ASP A 19 2.33 -14.53 15.10
N TYR A 20 2.66 -15.42 14.18
CA TYR A 20 3.76 -15.22 13.25
C TYR A 20 3.44 -14.09 12.29
N LEU A 21 4.27 -13.06 12.22
CA LEU A 21 4.07 -11.89 11.36
C LEU A 21 4.90 -12.05 10.08
N ASP A 22 4.21 -11.98 8.94
CA ASP A 22 4.83 -12.14 7.62
C ASP A 22 5.13 -10.81 6.95
N ASP A 23 4.34 -9.78 7.28
CA ASP A 23 4.45 -8.46 6.68
C ASP A 23 4.20 -7.39 7.75
N PHE A 24 4.77 -6.21 7.55
CA PHE A 24 4.67 -5.14 8.52
C PHE A 24 4.77 -3.75 7.89
N PHE A 25 4.35 -2.77 8.67
CA PHE A 25 4.43 -1.34 8.38
C PHE A 25 4.82 -0.59 9.65
N PHE A 26 5.68 0.40 9.53
CA PHE A 26 5.95 1.36 10.60
C PHE A 26 5.15 2.64 10.39
N ASP A 27 4.64 3.21 11.48
CA ASP A 27 4.12 4.57 11.43
C ASP A 27 5.26 5.58 11.23
N GLN A 28 4.94 6.82 10.91
CA GLN A 28 5.94 7.87 10.66
C GLN A 28 6.82 8.19 11.87
N SER A 29 6.34 7.93 13.07
CA SER A 29 7.12 8.13 14.29
C SER A 29 8.10 6.99 14.58
N TYR A 30 8.00 5.87 13.84
CA TYR A 30 8.69 4.61 14.12
C TYR A 30 8.39 4.04 15.51
N ARG A 31 7.37 4.54 16.17
CA ARG A 31 6.94 4.07 17.48
C ARG A 31 6.02 2.86 17.38
N HIS A 32 5.17 2.81 16.34
CA HIS A 32 4.22 1.73 16.17
C HIS A 32 4.57 0.87 14.96
N MET A 33 4.58 -0.43 15.17
CA MET A 33 4.66 -1.41 14.11
C MET A 33 3.30 -2.09 13.97
N ILE A 34 2.75 -2.08 12.76
CA ILE A 34 1.57 -2.85 12.39
C ILE A 34 2.07 -4.10 11.69
N GLY A 35 1.75 -5.27 12.20
CA GLY A 35 2.12 -6.55 11.61
C GLY A 35 0.91 -7.38 11.22
N ALA A 36 1.01 -8.18 10.17
CA ALA A 36 -0.03 -9.10 9.72
C ALA A 36 0.48 -10.53 9.60
N ALA A 37 -0.34 -11.48 10.05
CA ALA A 37 -0.07 -12.90 9.89
C ALA A 37 -0.64 -13.42 8.57
N ARG A 38 0.10 -14.30 7.89
CA ARG A 38 -0.29 -14.93 6.61
C ARG A 38 -1.61 -15.68 6.71
N ASP A 39 -1.82 -16.35 7.82
CA ASP A 39 -3.00 -17.16 8.09
C ASP A 39 -4.07 -16.37 8.83
N GLY A 40 -3.70 -15.16 9.28
CA GLY A 40 -4.53 -14.31 10.09
C GLY A 40 -5.58 -13.56 9.29
N LYS A 41 -6.64 -13.22 9.96
CA LYS A 41 -7.66 -12.28 9.49
C LYS A 41 -7.56 -10.99 10.29
N LYS A 42 -6.37 -10.67 10.80
CA LYS A 42 -6.13 -9.57 11.71
C LYS A 42 -4.74 -9.00 11.53
N GLY A 43 -4.60 -7.74 11.87
CA GLY A 43 -3.32 -7.09 12.10
C GLY A 43 -3.08 -6.90 13.59
N LEU A 44 -1.84 -6.89 14.00
CA LEU A 44 -1.41 -6.55 15.35
C LEU A 44 -0.71 -5.21 15.35
N VAL A 45 -1.02 -4.36 16.31
CA VAL A 45 -0.30 -3.10 16.52
C VAL A 45 0.57 -3.23 17.75
N ILE A 46 1.84 -2.99 17.58
CA ILE A 46 2.86 -3.09 18.64
C ILE A 46 3.45 -1.71 18.88
N ASP A 47 3.38 -1.25 20.13
CA ASP A 47 4.13 -0.09 20.60
C ASP A 47 5.57 -0.53 20.85
N LEU A 48 6.52 0.01 20.08
CA LEU A 48 7.91 -0.40 20.12
C LEU A 48 8.63 0.09 21.39
N ASP A 49 8.21 1.21 21.96
CA ASP A 49 8.81 1.72 23.22
C ASP A 49 8.57 0.73 24.35
N SER A 50 7.34 0.30 24.52
CA SER A 50 6.97 -0.66 25.58
C SER A 50 7.17 -2.12 25.19
N GLY A 51 7.26 -2.44 23.90
CA GLY A 51 7.27 -3.80 23.37
C GLY A 51 5.95 -4.54 23.56
N LYS A 52 4.84 -3.82 23.71
CA LYS A 52 3.53 -4.42 23.97
C LYS A 52 2.60 -4.32 22.77
N LYS A 53 1.79 -5.35 22.60
CA LYS A 53 0.63 -5.28 21.71
C LYS A 53 -0.40 -4.31 22.31
N ILE A 54 -0.77 -3.29 21.54
CA ILE A 54 -1.73 -2.25 21.98
C ILE A 54 -3.07 -2.34 21.26
N ALA A 55 -3.14 -3.00 20.10
CA ALA A 55 -4.39 -3.18 19.38
C ALA A 55 -4.37 -4.43 18.49
N VAL A 56 -5.56 -4.89 18.14
CA VAL A 56 -5.82 -5.92 17.13
C VAL A 56 -6.75 -5.30 16.09
N LEU A 57 -6.35 -5.39 14.81
CA LEU A 57 -7.11 -4.88 13.68
C LEU A 57 -7.83 -6.04 12.99
N ASP A 58 -9.12 -5.87 12.75
CA ASP A 58 -9.88 -6.78 11.89
C ASP A 58 -9.56 -6.46 10.43
N LEU A 59 -8.70 -7.27 9.83
CA LEU A 59 -8.24 -7.14 8.46
C LEU A 59 -8.51 -8.45 7.71
N PRO A 60 -9.37 -8.43 6.68
CA PRO A 60 -9.70 -9.63 5.93
C PRO A 60 -8.49 -10.17 5.16
N GLY A 61 -8.52 -11.47 4.86
CA GLY A 61 -7.55 -12.13 4.03
C GLY A 61 -6.11 -11.95 4.51
N MET A 62 -5.23 -11.50 3.63
CA MET A 62 -3.83 -11.17 3.93
C MET A 62 -3.53 -9.73 3.51
N PRO A 63 -3.57 -8.75 4.43
CA PRO A 63 -3.21 -7.38 4.10
C PRO A 63 -1.73 -7.31 3.71
N HIS A 64 -1.43 -6.52 2.66
CA HIS A 64 -0.06 -6.25 2.23
C HIS A 64 0.42 -4.94 2.84
N LEU A 65 0.83 -5.00 4.09
CA LEU A 65 1.19 -3.83 4.90
C LEU A 65 2.42 -3.09 4.34
N GLY A 66 3.39 -3.82 3.78
CA GLY A 66 4.57 -3.23 3.13
C GLY A 66 4.25 -2.29 1.95
N SER A 67 3.04 -2.37 1.39
CA SER A 67 2.49 -1.42 0.42
C SER A 67 1.53 -0.41 1.04
N GLY A 68 1.44 -0.36 2.35
CA GLY A 68 0.61 0.60 3.07
C GLY A 68 1.00 2.06 2.78
N ILE A 69 0.01 2.92 2.78
CA ILE A 69 0.18 4.37 2.64
C ILE A 69 -0.56 5.08 3.76
N THR A 70 -0.13 6.30 4.09
CA THR A 70 -0.78 7.11 5.11
C THR A 70 -1.10 8.51 4.60
N TRP A 71 -2.19 9.09 5.13
CA TRP A 71 -2.53 10.49 4.89
C TRP A 71 -3.42 11.01 6.03
N THR A 72 -3.72 12.32 6.01
CA THR A 72 -4.71 12.90 6.92
C THR A 72 -6.08 12.92 6.26
N TRP A 73 -7.06 12.27 6.88
CA TRP A 73 -8.45 12.22 6.46
C TRP A 73 -9.35 12.82 7.55
N GLN A 74 -10.07 13.90 7.24
CA GLN A 74 -10.96 14.59 8.19
C GLN A 74 -10.28 14.89 9.54
N GLY A 75 -9.03 15.35 9.49
CA GLY A 75 -8.24 15.65 10.69
C GLY A 75 -7.66 14.44 11.44
N ARG A 76 -7.85 13.23 10.92
CA ARG A 76 -7.33 11.97 11.49
C ARG A 76 -6.19 11.44 10.65
N ARG A 77 -5.17 10.93 11.27
CA ARG A 77 -4.13 10.17 10.56
C ARG A 77 -4.68 8.78 10.25
N VAL A 78 -4.72 8.42 8.98
CA VAL A 78 -5.18 7.10 8.53
C VAL A 78 -4.10 6.38 7.75
N MET A 79 -4.18 5.06 7.77
CA MET A 79 -3.42 4.14 6.94
C MET A 79 -4.36 3.39 6.01
N ALA A 80 -3.94 3.15 4.78
CA ALA A 80 -4.61 2.22 3.87
C ALA A 80 -3.68 1.10 3.46
N THR A 81 -4.21 -0.11 3.34
CA THR A 81 -3.49 -1.29 2.89
C THR A 81 -4.31 -2.11 1.91
N PRO A 82 -3.71 -2.58 0.79
CA PRO A 82 -4.35 -3.55 -0.09
C PRO A 82 -4.31 -4.95 0.51
N ASN A 83 -4.93 -5.91 -0.14
CA ASN A 83 -5.01 -7.29 0.31
C ASN A 83 -4.60 -8.26 -0.81
N LEU A 84 -3.80 -9.28 -0.46
CA LEU A 84 -3.25 -10.25 -1.40
C LEU A 84 -4.22 -11.39 -1.75
N LYS A 85 -5.25 -11.62 -0.95
CA LYS A 85 -6.21 -12.71 -1.11
C LYS A 85 -7.60 -12.24 -1.50
N GLU A 86 -7.95 -11.01 -1.15
CA GLU A 86 -9.27 -10.44 -1.38
C GLU A 86 -9.19 -9.09 -2.10
N GLY A 87 -10.18 -8.80 -2.95
CA GLY A 87 -10.33 -7.50 -3.58
C GLY A 87 -10.83 -6.46 -2.58
N VAL A 88 -9.94 -5.98 -1.71
CA VAL A 88 -10.29 -5.01 -0.68
C VAL A 88 -9.09 -4.13 -0.32
N VAL A 89 -9.37 -2.85 -0.07
CA VAL A 89 -8.47 -1.90 0.59
C VAL A 89 -9.06 -1.55 1.94
N SER A 90 -8.32 -1.77 3.01
CA SER A 90 -8.74 -1.40 4.37
C SER A 90 -8.18 -0.05 4.77
N ILE A 91 -9.04 0.83 5.30
CA ILE A 91 -8.69 2.14 5.85
C ILE A 91 -8.72 2.05 7.37
N ILE A 92 -7.63 2.39 8.01
CA ILE A 92 -7.38 2.21 9.44
C ILE A 92 -7.12 3.57 10.09
N ASP A 93 -7.83 3.89 11.17
CA ASP A 93 -7.51 5.02 12.04
C ASP A 93 -6.25 4.70 12.85
N MET A 94 -5.21 5.52 12.74
CA MET A 94 -3.93 5.28 13.41
C MET A 94 -3.89 5.82 14.85
N LYS A 95 -4.93 6.51 15.31
CA LYS A 95 -5.05 6.96 16.70
C LYS A 95 -5.75 5.91 17.55
N ASP A 96 -6.91 5.46 17.06
CA ASP A 96 -7.77 4.53 17.79
C ASP A 96 -7.56 3.07 17.39
N TRP A 97 -6.73 2.84 16.36
CA TRP A 97 -6.40 1.53 15.79
C TRP A 97 -7.65 0.72 15.44
N LYS A 98 -8.52 1.34 14.65
CA LYS A 98 -9.77 0.73 14.18
C LYS A 98 -9.86 0.77 12.67
N THR A 99 -10.40 -0.28 12.08
CA THR A 99 -10.78 -0.26 10.66
C THR A 99 -12.00 0.65 10.49
N LEU A 100 -11.81 1.75 9.77
CA LEU A 100 -12.87 2.74 9.48
C LEU A 100 -13.72 2.33 8.29
N ARG A 101 -13.09 1.78 7.27
CA ARG A 101 -13.75 1.41 6.01
C ARG A 101 -12.99 0.30 5.30
N GLN A 102 -13.74 -0.52 4.58
CA GLN A 102 -13.24 -1.49 3.63
C GLN A 102 -13.81 -1.15 2.25
N ILE A 103 -12.93 -0.84 1.31
CA ILE A 103 -13.30 -0.45 -0.06
C ILE A 103 -13.13 -1.68 -0.94
N ARG A 104 -14.22 -2.18 -1.53
CA ARG A 104 -14.18 -3.33 -2.44
C ARG A 104 -13.56 -2.93 -3.78
N THR A 105 -12.49 -3.64 -4.17
CA THR A 105 -11.80 -3.50 -5.46
C THR A 105 -12.12 -4.68 -6.36
N PRO A 106 -11.88 -4.59 -7.68
CA PRO A 106 -12.17 -5.69 -8.61
C PRO A 106 -11.44 -6.98 -8.30
N GLY A 107 -10.28 -6.90 -7.68
CA GLY A 107 -9.50 -8.08 -7.30
C GLY A 107 -8.40 -7.78 -6.30
N PRO A 108 -7.74 -8.83 -5.79
CA PRO A 108 -6.64 -8.69 -4.86
C PRO A 108 -5.51 -7.86 -5.45
N GLY A 109 -5.01 -6.89 -4.68
CA GLY A 109 -3.95 -5.97 -5.04
C GLY A 109 -2.67 -6.25 -4.29
N PHE A 110 -1.55 -5.89 -4.88
CA PHE A 110 -0.23 -6.01 -4.26
C PHE A 110 0.35 -4.64 -3.92
N PHE A 111 0.33 -3.72 -4.87
CA PHE A 111 0.94 -2.40 -4.70
C PHE A 111 -0.12 -1.31 -4.61
N MET A 112 -0.01 -0.51 -3.56
CA MET A 112 -0.79 0.70 -3.37
C MET A 112 0.15 1.89 -3.19
N ARG A 113 -0.14 3.02 -3.85
CA ARG A 113 0.64 4.26 -3.73
C ARG A 113 -0.26 5.48 -3.81
N SER A 114 0.24 6.53 -3.22
CA SER A 114 -0.27 7.89 -3.35
C SER A 114 0.91 8.87 -3.26
N HIS A 115 0.62 10.14 -3.30
CA HIS A 115 1.55 11.23 -3.08
C HIS A 115 0.84 12.32 -2.26
N GLU A 116 1.59 13.10 -1.47
CA GLU A 116 1.02 14.21 -0.68
C GLU A 116 0.28 15.23 -1.56
N ASN A 117 0.83 15.54 -2.74
CA ASN A 117 0.24 16.45 -3.72
C ASN A 117 -0.84 15.80 -4.60
N SER A 118 -1.14 14.52 -4.43
CA SER A 118 -2.19 13.82 -5.18
C SER A 118 -3.44 13.66 -4.34
N ARG A 119 -4.59 14.00 -4.89
CA ARG A 119 -5.91 13.71 -4.32
C ARG A 119 -6.18 12.20 -4.23
N TYR A 120 -5.52 11.42 -5.06
CA TYR A 120 -5.86 10.03 -5.28
C TYR A 120 -4.84 9.06 -4.71
N ALA A 121 -5.34 7.91 -4.26
CA ALA A 121 -4.57 6.71 -3.99
C ALA A 121 -4.86 5.69 -5.09
N TRP A 122 -3.82 5.00 -5.54
CA TRP A 122 -3.89 4.04 -6.63
C TRP A 122 -3.50 2.65 -6.12
N VAL A 123 -4.24 1.65 -6.55
CA VAL A 123 -3.95 0.24 -6.22
C VAL A 123 -4.13 -0.63 -7.46
N ASP A 124 -3.24 -1.59 -7.63
CA ASP A 124 -3.37 -2.61 -8.67
C ASP A 124 -4.32 -3.74 -8.25
N SER A 125 -4.63 -4.62 -9.19
CA SER A 125 -5.32 -5.89 -8.96
C SER A 125 -4.49 -7.05 -9.49
N MET A 126 -3.16 -6.94 -9.44
CA MET A 126 -2.25 -7.87 -10.12
C MET A 126 -2.33 -9.32 -9.61
N MET A 127 -2.81 -9.52 -8.39
CA MET A 127 -3.02 -10.84 -7.82
C MET A 127 -4.32 -11.51 -8.32
N SER A 128 -5.16 -10.76 -9.05
CA SER A 128 -6.37 -11.31 -9.66
C SER A 128 -6.09 -11.95 -11.01
N ARG A 129 -6.62 -13.14 -11.23
CA ARG A 129 -6.57 -13.79 -12.55
C ARG A 129 -7.39 -13.03 -13.60
N GLU A 130 -8.53 -12.46 -13.20
CA GLU A 130 -9.52 -11.85 -14.09
C GLU A 130 -9.33 -10.33 -14.23
N HIS A 131 -8.80 -9.67 -13.19
CA HIS A 131 -8.71 -8.21 -13.11
C HIS A 131 -7.27 -7.68 -13.01
N LYS A 132 -6.27 -8.50 -13.34
CA LYS A 132 -4.85 -8.11 -13.30
C LYS A 132 -4.50 -6.92 -14.21
N ASP A 133 -5.40 -6.58 -15.11
CA ASP A 133 -5.31 -5.45 -16.04
C ASP A 133 -5.92 -4.15 -15.49
N THR A 134 -6.30 -4.12 -14.22
CA THR A 134 -7.06 -3.01 -13.63
C THR A 134 -6.25 -2.28 -12.58
N LEU A 135 -6.16 -0.96 -12.74
CA LEU A 135 -5.73 -0.03 -11.70
C LEU A 135 -6.97 0.65 -11.11
N THR A 136 -7.16 0.53 -9.81
CA THR A 136 -8.26 1.20 -9.10
C THR A 136 -7.75 2.50 -8.50
N VAL A 137 -8.46 3.59 -8.73
CA VAL A 137 -8.16 4.92 -8.22
C VAL A 137 -9.20 5.29 -7.18
N ILE A 138 -8.74 5.60 -5.98
CA ILE A 138 -9.56 5.93 -4.82
C ILE A 138 -9.31 7.40 -4.46
N ASP A 139 -10.37 8.16 -4.28
CA ASP A 139 -10.31 9.51 -3.76
C ASP A 139 -10.02 9.47 -2.26
N LYS A 140 -8.94 10.13 -1.82
CA LYS A 140 -8.52 10.13 -0.42
C LYS A 140 -9.46 10.90 0.52
N GLU A 141 -10.27 11.80 -0.01
CA GLU A 141 -11.20 12.61 0.77
C GLU A 141 -12.53 11.89 0.98
N THR A 142 -13.11 11.37 -0.11
CA THR A 142 -14.42 10.69 -0.06
C THR A 142 -14.32 9.21 0.27
N LEU A 143 -13.13 8.61 0.10
CA LEU A 143 -12.87 7.17 0.20
C LEU A 143 -13.71 6.36 -0.80
N GLU A 144 -14.02 6.94 -1.95
CA GLU A 144 -14.76 6.30 -3.04
C GLU A 144 -13.84 5.96 -4.22
N ILE A 145 -14.17 4.89 -4.93
CA ILE A 145 -13.54 4.59 -6.21
C ILE A 145 -14.03 5.60 -7.25
N VAL A 146 -13.11 6.33 -7.84
CA VAL A 146 -13.40 7.33 -8.87
C VAL A 146 -13.07 6.86 -10.28
N ALA A 147 -12.19 5.86 -10.41
CA ALA A 147 -11.86 5.27 -11.71
C ALA A 147 -11.33 3.84 -11.57
N GLN A 148 -11.53 3.07 -12.63
CA GLN A 148 -10.92 1.77 -12.87
C GLN A 148 -10.29 1.82 -14.25
N LEU A 149 -8.96 1.92 -14.31
CA LEU A 149 -8.22 2.11 -15.56
C LEU A 149 -7.74 0.77 -16.09
N LYS A 150 -7.99 0.52 -17.37
CA LYS A 150 -7.54 -0.69 -18.11
C LYS A 150 -6.80 -0.29 -19.38
N PRO A 151 -5.60 0.29 -19.28
CA PRO A 151 -4.87 0.81 -20.44
C PRO A 151 -4.46 -0.27 -21.44
N VAL A 152 -4.35 -1.53 -21.01
CA VAL A 152 -4.07 -2.68 -21.87
C VAL A 152 -4.87 -3.89 -21.37
N PRO A 153 -6.09 -4.12 -21.89
CA PRO A 153 -6.94 -5.21 -21.44
C PRO A 153 -6.27 -6.58 -21.51
N GLY A 154 -6.45 -7.38 -20.45
CA GLY A 154 -5.92 -8.74 -20.33
C GLY A 154 -4.42 -8.83 -19.96
N LYS A 155 -3.70 -7.71 -19.93
CA LYS A 155 -2.28 -7.66 -19.58
C LYS A 155 -2.07 -7.24 -18.13
N THR A 156 -1.01 -7.75 -17.50
CA THR A 156 -0.76 -7.49 -16.08
C THR A 156 -0.25 -6.07 -15.83
N LEU A 157 -0.99 -5.31 -15.02
CA LEU A 157 -0.58 -4.02 -14.49
C LEU A 157 -0.14 -4.15 -13.04
N ALA A 158 0.97 -3.55 -12.70
CA ALA A 158 1.54 -3.64 -11.38
C ALA A 158 2.30 -2.39 -10.98
N HIS A 159 2.52 -2.24 -9.69
CA HIS A 159 3.50 -1.37 -9.09
C HIS A 159 3.39 0.10 -9.54
N ILE A 160 2.47 0.81 -8.93
CA ILE A 160 2.31 2.25 -9.14
C ILE A 160 3.40 3.00 -8.35
N GLU A 161 3.96 4.05 -8.94
CA GLU A 161 4.83 4.99 -8.25
C GLU A 161 4.57 6.40 -8.79
N PHE A 162 4.92 7.43 -8.02
CA PHE A 162 4.72 8.82 -8.40
C PHE A 162 6.05 9.52 -8.67
N THR A 163 6.02 10.54 -9.53
CA THR A 163 7.13 11.50 -9.63
C THR A 163 7.27 12.29 -8.34
N LYS A 164 8.45 12.85 -8.10
CA LYS A 164 8.79 13.62 -6.90
C LYS A 164 7.77 14.73 -6.57
N ASP A 165 7.20 15.34 -7.58
CA ASP A 165 6.20 16.42 -7.47
C ASP A 165 4.75 15.93 -7.38
N GLY A 166 4.53 14.61 -7.53
CA GLY A 166 3.21 14.00 -7.54
C GLY A 166 2.40 14.23 -8.81
N LYS A 167 3.00 14.87 -9.84
CA LYS A 167 2.28 15.23 -11.06
C LYS A 167 1.94 14.03 -11.92
N TYR A 168 2.80 13.03 -11.95
CA TYR A 168 2.59 11.83 -12.74
C TYR A 168 2.59 10.58 -11.87
N ALA A 169 1.68 9.65 -12.21
CA ALA A 169 1.66 8.29 -11.71
C ALA A 169 2.20 7.35 -12.79
N LEU A 170 3.10 6.46 -12.40
CA LEU A 170 3.77 5.53 -13.29
C LEU A 170 3.35 4.11 -12.95
N ALA A 171 2.73 3.41 -13.90
CA ALA A 171 2.34 2.00 -13.75
C ALA A 171 3.17 1.09 -14.65
N SER A 172 3.52 -0.09 -14.18
CA SER A 172 4.21 -1.10 -14.95
C SER A 172 3.21 -1.98 -15.72
N LEU A 173 3.33 -2.02 -17.04
CA LEU A 173 2.78 -3.11 -17.84
C LEU A 173 3.77 -4.27 -17.77
N TRP A 174 3.52 -5.21 -16.84
CA TRP A 174 4.47 -6.27 -16.50
C TRP A 174 4.40 -7.46 -17.45
N GLU A 175 4.76 -7.20 -18.71
CA GLU A 175 4.76 -8.17 -19.79
C GLU A 175 6.12 -8.18 -20.53
N MET A 176 6.38 -9.20 -21.34
CA MET A 176 7.61 -9.26 -22.15
C MET A 176 7.69 -8.12 -23.17
N ASP A 177 6.55 -7.78 -23.74
CA ASP A 177 6.28 -6.63 -24.61
C ASP A 177 5.71 -5.46 -23.78
N GLY A 178 6.22 -5.26 -22.60
CA GLY A 178 5.70 -4.35 -21.60
C GLY A 178 6.08 -2.90 -21.81
N ALA A 179 5.68 -2.07 -20.88
CA ALA A 179 5.96 -0.63 -20.89
C ALA A 179 5.85 -0.03 -19.49
N LEU A 180 6.48 1.11 -19.30
CA LEU A 180 6.14 2.03 -18.25
C LEU A 180 5.07 2.99 -18.79
N ILE A 181 3.86 2.93 -18.20
CA ILE A 181 2.74 3.79 -18.58
C ILE A 181 2.71 4.97 -17.60
N VAL A 182 2.71 6.17 -18.15
CA VAL A 182 2.71 7.42 -17.40
C VAL A 182 1.34 8.06 -17.51
N PHE A 183 0.72 8.30 -16.36
CA PHE A 183 -0.56 9.00 -16.25
C PHE A 183 -0.35 10.39 -15.64
N ASP A 184 -1.10 11.36 -16.11
CA ASP A 184 -1.29 12.59 -15.35
C ASP A 184 -2.12 12.26 -14.11
N ALA A 185 -1.57 12.52 -12.93
CA ALA A 185 -2.16 12.05 -11.67
C ALA A 185 -3.44 12.81 -11.28
N ALA A 186 -3.69 13.98 -11.84
CA ALA A 186 -4.90 14.76 -11.59
C ALA A 186 -6.04 14.38 -12.55
N THR A 187 -5.73 14.22 -13.83
CA THR A 187 -6.73 13.93 -14.87
C THR A 187 -6.94 12.44 -15.12
N LEU A 188 -6.07 11.59 -14.58
CA LEU A 188 -6.05 10.13 -14.76
C LEU A 188 -5.84 9.68 -16.21
N LYS A 189 -5.43 10.58 -17.10
CA LYS A 189 -5.19 10.28 -18.52
C LYS A 189 -3.78 9.78 -18.73
N GLU A 190 -3.63 8.75 -19.57
CA GLU A 190 -2.33 8.34 -20.06
C GLU A 190 -1.72 9.46 -20.91
N VAL A 191 -0.49 9.86 -20.58
CA VAL A 191 0.23 10.93 -21.27
C VAL A 191 1.47 10.43 -21.99
N LYS A 192 2.00 9.26 -21.59
CA LYS A 192 3.18 8.67 -22.21
C LYS A 192 3.24 7.17 -21.95
N ARG A 193 3.80 6.45 -22.91
CA ARG A 193 4.14 5.03 -22.77
C ARG A 193 5.58 4.83 -23.21
N ILE A 194 6.38 4.23 -22.34
CA ILE A 194 7.81 3.98 -22.56
C ILE A 194 7.99 2.46 -22.65
N PRO A 195 8.32 1.89 -23.82
CA PRO A 195 8.53 0.47 -23.96
C PRO A 195 9.61 -0.05 -23.01
N ALA A 196 9.33 -1.14 -22.32
CA ALA A 196 10.27 -1.78 -21.42
C ALA A 196 9.90 -3.25 -21.21
N LYS A 197 10.88 -4.13 -21.22
CA LYS A 197 10.68 -5.55 -20.98
C LYS A 197 10.46 -5.80 -19.48
N ARG A 198 9.30 -6.32 -19.10
CA ARG A 198 8.91 -6.64 -17.72
C ARG A 198 9.28 -5.57 -16.70
N PRO A 199 8.88 -4.31 -16.90
CA PRO A 199 9.22 -3.27 -15.94
C PRO A 199 8.47 -3.51 -14.64
N VAL A 200 9.23 -3.72 -13.57
CA VAL A 200 8.69 -3.92 -12.21
C VAL A 200 9.67 -3.33 -11.21
N GLY A 201 9.22 -3.07 -10.00
CA GLY A 201 10.10 -2.60 -8.92
C GLY A 201 10.58 -1.16 -9.09
N LYS A 202 9.70 -0.25 -9.50
CA LYS A 202 9.97 1.19 -9.43
C LYS A 202 9.88 1.64 -7.97
N TYR A 203 10.90 2.32 -7.50
CA TYR A 203 10.92 2.85 -6.15
C TYR A 203 11.33 4.31 -6.17
N ASN A 204 10.60 5.12 -5.44
CA ASN A 204 10.91 6.50 -5.20
C ASN A 204 11.17 6.68 -3.70
N VAL A 205 12.41 6.99 -3.34
CA VAL A 205 12.82 7.20 -1.94
C VAL A 205 12.00 8.32 -1.30
N TRP A 206 11.66 9.35 -2.08
CA TRP A 206 10.92 10.51 -1.61
C TRP A 206 9.55 10.14 -1.03
N ASN A 207 8.81 9.26 -1.68
CA ASN A 207 7.48 8.83 -1.23
C ASN A 207 7.50 7.92 0.02
N LYS A 208 8.67 7.53 0.50
CA LYS A 208 8.80 6.65 1.66
C LYS A 208 9.12 7.37 2.95
N ILE A 209 9.51 8.63 2.85
CA ILE A 209 9.99 9.43 4.00
C ILE A 209 9.14 10.68 4.26
N THR A 210 8.06 10.87 3.51
CA THR A 210 7.14 12.00 3.69
C THR A 210 5.78 11.56 4.20
#